data_27505c6334c3533247029c077b6b0378
#
_entry.id   27505c6334c3533247029c077b6b0378
#
_cell.length_a   1.000
_cell.length_b   1.000
_cell.length_c   1.000
_cell.angle_alpha   90.00
_cell.angle_beta   90.00
_cell.angle_gamma   90.00
#
_symmetry.space_group_name_H-M   'P 1'
#
loop_
_entity.id
_entity.type
_entity.pdbx_description
1 polymer ?
#
loop_
_entity_poly.entity_id
_entity_poly.type
_entity_poly.pdbx_seq_one_letter_code
_entity_poly.pdbx_strand_id
1 'polypeptide(L)'
;MLPLTEDEEIIKQLVNTCDGFLFTGGQDVDPKIYNEVRTKQCGESCTQRDNMETELFSLAYEKDKSILGICRGIQFINAVMGGTLYRDLQTEHPTYTVHHQPHPYDKPIHSVKIMKNSPLHKLLNTDALEVTSLHHQAVKDIAPNLECMAVSEDGLIEALFAPCL
;
A
#
# COMPACT_ATOMS: atom_id res chain seq x y z
N MET A 1 -9.67 1.77 -16.16
CA MET A 1 -9.97 2.43 -14.88
C MET A 1 -11.38 2.05 -14.49
N LEU A 2 -11.60 1.61 -13.24
CA LEU A 2 -12.93 1.25 -12.75
C LEU A 2 -13.74 2.52 -12.41
N PRO A 3 -15.06 2.51 -12.59
CA PRO A 3 -15.92 3.60 -12.10
C PRO A 3 -15.91 3.61 -10.58
N LEU A 4 -15.93 4.78 -9.96
CA LEU A 4 -16.13 4.92 -8.52
C LEU A 4 -17.60 4.66 -8.20
N THR A 5 -17.90 3.58 -7.48
CA THR A 5 -19.27 3.13 -7.18
C THR A 5 -19.32 2.42 -5.83
N GLU A 6 -20.45 2.47 -5.16
CA GLU A 6 -20.77 1.69 -3.96
C GLU A 6 -21.91 0.68 -4.25
N ASP A 7 -22.22 0.47 -5.53
CA ASP A 7 -23.20 -0.54 -5.97
C ASP A 7 -22.55 -1.94 -5.95
N GLU A 8 -22.96 -2.76 -5.00
CA GLU A 8 -22.44 -4.12 -4.79
C GLU A 8 -22.55 -5.01 -6.05
N GLU A 9 -23.61 -4.89 -6.82
CA GLU A 9 -23.80 -5.70 -8.02
C GLU A 9 -22.80 -5.32 -9.12
N ILE A 10 -22.50 -4.02 -9.25
CA ILE A 10 -21.46 -3.55 -10.15
C ILE A 10 -20.09 -4.04 -9.70
N ILE A 11 -19.77 -3.96 -8.41
CA ILE A 11 -18.49 -4.46 -7.86
C ILE A 11 -18.34 -5.97 -8.11
N LYS A 12 -19.38 -6.76 -7.85
CA LYS A 12 -19.40 -8.21 -8.14
C LYS A 12 -19.18 -8.50 -9.63
N GLN A 13 -19.81 -7.74 -10.52
CA GLN A 13 -19.61 -7.89 -11.97
C GLN A 13 -18.16 -7.57 -12.37
N LEU A 14 -17.55 -6.53 -11.82
CA LEU A 14 -16.16 -6.18 -12.05
C LEU A 14 -15.23 -7.31 -11.61
N VAL A 15 -15.44 -7.87 -10.42
CA VAL A 15 -14.63 -8.99 -9.91
C VAL A 15 -14.80 -10.24 -10.77
N ASN A 16 -15.98 -10.49 -11.31
CA ASN A 16 -16.20 -11.63 -12.20
C ASN A 16 -15.59 -11.46 -13.59
N THR A 17 -15.43 -10.21 -14.05
CA THR A 17 -14.98 -9.90 -15.42
C THR A 17 -13.47 -9.69 -15.52
N CYS A 18 -12.85 -9.14 -14.47
CA CYS A 18 -11.42 -8.83 -14.48
C CYS A 18 -10.59 -10.02 -13.97
N ASP A 19 -9.40 -10.21 -14.56
CA ASP A 19 -8.44 -11.25 -14.15
C ASP A 19 -7.62 -10.84 -12.94
N GLY A 20 -7.48 -9.53 -12.70
CA GLY A 20 -6.73 -8.98 -11.57
C GLY A 20 -7.00 -7.51 -11.33
N PHE A 21 -6.50 -6.99 -10.22
CA PHE A 21 -6.77 -5.63 -9.75
C PHE A 21 -5.49 -4.90 -9.36
N LEU A 22 -5.39 -3.66 -9.80
CA LEU A 22 -4.34 -2.73 -9.41
C LEU A 22 -4.94 -1.63 -8.52
N PHE A 23 -4.55 -1.61 -7.24
CA PHE A 23 -4.83 -0.53 -6.29
C PHE A 23 -3.74 0.52 -6.41
N THR A 24 -4.10 1.69 -6.92
CA THR A 24 -3.14 2.77 -7.25
C THR A 24 -2.88 3.71 -6.08
N GLY A 25 -1.87 4.57 -6.23
CA GLY A 25 -1.62 5.70 -5.35
C GLY A 25 -2.78 6.70 -5.27
N GLY A 26 -2.65 7.70 -4.42
CA GLY A 26 -3.65 8.76 -4.25
C GLY A 26 -3.72 9.31 -2.83
N GLN A 27 -4.91 9.70 -2.42
CA GLN A 27 -5.22 10.26 -1.09
C GLN A 27 -4.94 9.26 0.03
N ASP A 28 -4.89 9.75 1.27
CA ASP A 28 -4.67 8.90 2.45
C ASP A 28 -5.71 7.78 2.58
N VAL A 29 -5.29 6.67 3.14
CA VAL A 29 -6.19 5.64 3.67
C VAL A 29 -6.81 6.17 4.96
N ASP A 30 -8.15 6.13 5.07
CA ASP A 30 -8.82 6.62 6.28
C ASP A 30 -8.41 5.78 7.50
N PRO A 31 -7.95 6.41 8.61
CA PRO A 31 -7.56 5.69 9.82
C PRO A 31 -8.61 4.72 10.38
N LYS A 32 -9.88 4.92 10.07
CA LYS A 32 -10.95 4.00 10.49
C LYS A 32 -10.77 2.58 9.93
N ILE A 33 -10.13 2.43 8.75
CA ILE A 33 -9.92 1.11 8.14
C ILE A 33 -9.00 0.23 9.00
N TYR A 34 -8.04 0.84 9.69
CA TYR A 34 -7.11 0.15 10.60
C TYR A 34 -7.35 0.47 12.08
N ASN A 35 -8.61 0.83 12.44
CA ASN A 35 -9.09 1.08 13.80
C ASN A 35 -8.34 2.19 14.57
N GLU A 36 -7.87 3.20 13.85
CA GLU A 36 -7.18 4.35 14.42
C GLU A 36 -8.03 5.62 14.32
N VAL A 37 -7.69 6.62 15.15
CA VAL A 37 -8.36 7.92 15.17
C VAL A 37 -7.64 8.89 14.24
N ARG A 38 -8.41 9.61 13.42
CA ARG A 38 -7.87 10.67 12.55
C ARG A 38 -7.20 11.77 13.38
N THR A 39 -6.00 12.17 12.98
CA THR A 39 -5.26 13.29 13.56
C THR A 39 -5.30 14.51 12.63
N LYS A 40 -4.76 15.65 13.11
CA LYS A 40 -4.65 16.87 12.29
C LYS A 40 -3.64 16.73 11.14
N GLN A 41 -2.72 15.78 11.25
CA GLN A 41 -1.65 15.53 10.28
C GLN A 41 -2.08 14.59 9.16
N CYS A 42 -3.23 13.88 9.30
CA CYS A 42 -3.76 13.09 8.21
C CYS A 42 -4.13 13.99 7.04
N GLY A 43 -3.74 13.59 5.85
CA GLY A 43 -4.16 14.20 4.60
C GLY A 43 -5.64 13.93 4.29
N GLU A 44 -6.12 14.35 3.14
CA GLU A 44 -7.48 14.04 2.72
C GLU A 44 -7.65 12.55 2.42
N SER A 45 -8.79 11.99 2.82
CA SER A 45 -9.20 10.62 2.46
C SER A 45 -10.49 10.67 1.65
N CYS A 46 -10.77 9.65 0.88
CA CYS A 46 -12.01 9.53 0.10
C CYS A 46 -12.80 8.31 0.60
N THR A 47 -13.77 8.53 1.47
CA THR A 47 -14.58 7.46 2.07
C THR A 47 -15.24 6.56 1.02
N GLN A 48 -15.76 7.15 -0.06
CA GLN A 48 -16.38 6.38 -1.14
C GLN A 48 -15.38 5.44 -1.82
N ARG A 49 -14.14 5.91 -2.05
CA ARG A 49 -13.07 5.08 -2.59
C ARG A 49 -12.68 3.97 -1.61
N ASP A 50 -12.53 4.31 -0.35
CA ASP A 50 -12.17 3.36 0.71
C ASP A 50 -13.22 2.25 0.85
N ASN A 51 -14.51 2.60 0.82
CA ASN A 51 -15.61 1.63 0.87
C ASN A 51 -15.60 0.70 -0.35
N MET A 52 -15.56 1.28 -1.56
CA MET A 52 -15.50 0.52 -2.81
C MET A 52 -14.30 -0.41 -2.85
N GLU A 53 -13.10 0.11 -2.53
CA GLU A 53 -11.87 -0.68 -2.58
C GLU A 53 -11.88 -1.80 -1.53
N THR A 54 -12.49 -1.58 -0.34
CA THR A 54 -12.61 -2.61 0.70
C THR A 54 -13.47 -3.79 0.22
N GLU A 55 -14.62 -3.51 -0.37
CA GLU A 55 -15.48 -4.56 -0.92
C GLU A 55 -14.85 -5.26 -2.12
N LEU A 56 -14.29 -4.49 -3.05
CA LEU A 56 -13.59 -5.01 -4.22
C LEU A 56 -12.42 -5.93 -3.82
N PHE A 57 -11.62 -5.51 -2.83
CA PHE A 57 -10.50 -6.30 -2.31
C PHE A 57 -11.00 -7.60 -1.69
N SER A 58 -12.01 -7.56 -0.83
CA SER A 58 -12.57 -8.76 -0.18
C SER A 58 -13.03 -9.80 -1.20
N LEU A 59 -13.84 -9.37 -2.16
CA LEU A 59 -14.35 -10.27 -3.21
C LEU A 59 -13.26 -10.79 -4.16
N ALA A 60 -12.27 -9.94 -4.49
CA ALA A 60 -11.14 -10.33 -5.33
C ALA A 60 -10.24 -11.34 -4.62
N TYR A 61 -9.97 -11.12 -3.33
CA TYR A 61 -9.17 -12.00 -2.48
C TYR A 61 -9.83 -13.38 -2.30
N GLU A 62 -11.13 -13.41 -1.99
CA GLU A 62 -11.91 -14.65 -1.88
C GLU A 62 -11.91 -15.47 -3.17
N LYS A 63 -11.81 -14.81 -4.32
CA LYS A 63 -11.77 -15.46 -5.65
C LYS A 63 -10.37 -15.72 -6.17
N ASP A 64 -9.36 -15.57 -5.33
CA ASP A 64 -7.94 -15.79 -5.69
C ASP A 64 -7.51 -15.01 -6.93
N LYS A 65 -8.00 -13.77 -7.07
CA LYS A 65 -7.60 -12.87 -8.16
C LYS A 65 -6.22 -12.29 -7.91
N SER A 66 -5.47 -12.04 -8.99
CA SER A 66 -4.19 -11.32 -8.89
C SER A 66 -4.40 -9.90 -8.39
N ILE A 67 -3.68 -9.50 -7.33
CA ILE A 67 -3.79 -8.17 -6.71
C ILE A 67 -2.42 -7.53 -6.63
N LEU A 68 -2.32 -6.27 -7.07
CA LEU A 68 -1.13 -5.44 -6.92
C LEU A 68 -1.50 -4.10 -6.29
N GLY A 69 -0.75 -3.67 -5.28
CA GLY A 69 -0.87 -2.35 -4.66
C GLY A 69 0.35 -1.49 -4.91
N ILE A 70 0.17 -0.23 -5.31
CA ILE A 70 1.24 0.75 -5.51
C ILE A 70 1.01 1.96 -4.62
N CYS A 71 2.03 2.39 -3.86
CA CYS A 71 1.98 3.55 -2.96
C CYS A 71 0.82 3.44 -1.96
N ARG A 72 -0.23 4.25 -2.04
CA ARG A 72 -1.44 4.08 -1.23
C ARG A 72 -2.00 2.64 -1.31
N GLY A 73 -1.87 1.97 -2.44
CA GLY A 73 -2.37 0.60 -2.62
C GLY A 73 -1.74 -0.42 -1.68
N ILE A 74 -0.43 -0.38 -1.42
CA ILE A 74 0.21 -1.26 -0.41
C ILE A 74 -0.28 -0.93 0.99
N GLN A 75 -0.44 0.37 1.31
CA GLN A 75 -0.94 0.83 2.60
C GLN A 75 -2.37 0.34 2.84
N PHE A 76 -3.23 0.52 1.84
CA PHE A 76 -4.61 0.06 1.87
C PHE A 76 -4.72 -1.46 2.06
N ILE A 77 -3.98 -2.24 1.27
CA ILE A 77 -3.97 -3.71 1.38
C ILE A 77 -3.51 -4.14 2.77
N ASN A 78 -2.44 -3.55 3.31
CA ASN A 78 -2.00 -3.85 4.67
C ASN A 78 -3.09 -3.54 5.70
N ALA A 79 -3.75 -2.39 5.59
CA ALA A 79 -4.80 -1.96 6.52
C ALA A 79 -6.02 -2.89 6.50
N VAL A 80 -6.56 -3.22 5.32
CA VAL A 80 -7.74 -4.10 5.20
C VAL A 80 -7.45 -5.55 5.61
N MET A 81 -6.19 -5.98 5.56
CA MET A 81 -5.74 -7.29 6.04
C MET A 81 -5.41 -7.32 7.53
N GLY A 82 -5.60 -6.22 8.26
CA GLY A 82 -5.46 -6.12 9.71
C GLY A 82 -4.12 -5.58 10.21
N GLY A 83 -3.32 -4.99 9.33
CA GLY A 83 -2.14 -4.21 9.70
C GLY A 83 -2.49 -2.77 10.06
N THR A 84 -1.48 -1.98 10.44
CA THR A 84 -1.62 -0.56 10.78
C THR A 84 -0.71 0.32 9.94
N LEU A 85 -0.94 1.65 9.98
CA LEU A 85 -0.16 2.64 9.25
C LEU A 85 0.37 3.73 10.19
N TYR A 86 1.53 4.29 9.86
CA TYR A 86 1.87 5.64 10.27
C TYR A 86 0.98 6.62 9.52
N ARG A 87 0.24 7.44 10.24
CA ARG A 87 -0.69 8.44 9.67
C ARG A 87 0.04 9.64 9.07
N ASP A 88 1.19 9.94 9.63
CA ASP A 88 2.10 10.97 9.14
C ASP A 88 3.52 10.70 9.65
N LEU A 89 4.45 10.48 8.71
CA LEU A 89 5.82 10.12 9.02
C LEU A 89 6.57 11.21 9.79
N GLN A 90 6.29 12.49 9.52
CA GLN A 90 6.97 13.58 10.23
C GLN A 90 6.73 13.54 11.74
N THR A 91 5.55 13.14 12.16
CA THR A 91 5.14 13.14 13.58
C THR A 91 5.29 11.79 14.25
N GLU A 92 5.06 10.70 13.54
CA GLU A 92 4.99 9.36 14.12
C GLU A 92 6.25 8.50 13.88
N HIS A 93 7.08 8.87 12.89
CA HIS A 93 8.35 8.24 12.57
C HIS A 93 9.40 9.27 12.12
N PRO A 94 9.82 10.19 12.99
CA PRO A 94 10.79 11.22 12.63
C PRO A 94 12.09 10.59 12.08
N THR A 95 12.46 10.94 10.85
CA THR A 95 13.61 10.39 10.15
C THR A 95 14.29 11.46 9.30
N TYR A 96 15.55 11.21 8.92
CA TYR A 96 16.27 12.02 7.93
C TYR A 96 16.07 11.52 6.50
N THR A 97 15.53 10.32 6.32
CA THR A 97 15.19 9.77 5.00
C THR A 97 14.00 10.54 4.42
N VAL A 98 14.11 10.95 3.17
CA VAL A 98 13.08 11.76 2.52
C VAL A 98 12.10 10.82 1.82
N HIS A 99 10.85 10.77 2.32
CA HIS A 99 9.76 9.98 1.74
C HIS A 99 8.77 10.80 0.91
N HIS A 100 8.92 12.13 0.92
CA HIS A 100 8.15 13.03 0.06
C HIS A 100 9.11 13.98 -0.65
N GLN A 101 9.65 13.52 -1.80
CA GLN A 101 10.67 14.25 -2.52
C GLN A 101 10.12 15.50 -3.23
N PRO A 102 10.95 16.57 -3.34
CA PRO A 102 10.63 17.70 -4.22
C PRO A 102 10.87 17.32 -5.70
N HIS A 103 10.41 18.14 -6.62
CA HIS A 103 10.77 18.02 -8.02
C HIS A 103 12.30 18.04 -8.26
N PRO A 104 12.79 17.27 -9.25
CA PRO A 104 12.09 16.38 -10.17
C PRO A 104 11.80 15.00 -9.56
N TYR A 105 10.69 14.36 -9.95
CA TYR A 105 10.24 13.07 -9.39
C TYR A 105 10.83 11.83 -10.07
N ASP A 106 11.64 12.01 -11.10
CA ASP A 106 12.28 10.97 -11.88
C ASP A 106 13.67 10.55 -11.35
N LYS A 107 14.15 11.20 -10.28
CA LYS A 107 15.44 10.90 -9.66
C LYS A 107 15.22 10.13 -8.37
N PRO A 108 15.91 8.97 -8.19
CA PRO A 108 15.92 8.27 -6.92
C PRO A 108 16.44 9.18 -5.79
N ILE A 109 15.90 9.00 -4.58
CA ILE A 109 16.21 9.85 -3.44
C ILE A 109 16.69 9.08 -2.21
N HIS A 110 16.35 7.82 -2.09
CA HIS A 110 16.85 6.92 -1.05
C HIS A 110 16.96 5.49 -1.54
N SER A 111 17.67 4.67 -0.78
CA SER A 111 17.86 3.25 -1.06
C SER A 111 16.88 2.39 -0.27
N VAL A 112 16.47 1.27 -0.86
CA VAL A 112 15.74 0.21 -0.17
C VAL A 112 16.54 -1.09 -0.23
N LYS A 113 16.60 -1.79 0.91
CA LYS A 113 17.16 -3.15 0.99
C LYS A 113 16.07 -4.15 0.64
N ILE A 114 16.36 -5.05 -0.31
CA ILE A 114 15.43 -6.10 -0.74
C ILE A 114 15.72 -7.37 0.08
N MET A 115 14.66 -7.96 0.62
CA MET A 115 14.75 -9.17 1.44
C MET A 115 15.12 -10.38 0.57
N LYS A 116 16.20 -11.07 0.92
CA LYS A 116 16.69 -12.26 0.19
C LYS A 116 15.60 -13.32 0.08
N ASN A 117 15.55 -13.95 -1.09
CA ASN A 117 14.57 -15.00 -1.42
C ASN A 117 13.11 -14.54 -1.53
N SER A 118 12.81 -13.26 -1.30
CA SER A 118 11.47 -12.71 -1.56
C SER A 118 11.12 -12.78 -3.06
N PRO A 119 9.83 -12.71 -3.45
CA PRO A 119 9.44 -12.59 -4.85
C PRO A 119 10.10 -11.42 -5.56
N LEU A 120 10.21 -10.27 -4.89
CA LEU A 120 10.87 -9.09 -5.45
C LEU A 120 12.37 -9.32 -5.70
N HIS A 121 13.07 -9.98 -4.75
CA HIS A 121 14.49 -10.34 -4.93
C HIS A 121 14.68 -11.29 -6.12
N LYS A 122 13.82 -12.29 -6.27
CA LYS A 122 13.88 -13.23 -7.39
C LYS A 122 13.63 -12.54 -8.75
N LEU A 123 12.71 -11.55 -8.76
CA LEU A 123 12.37 -10.81 -9.97
C LEU A 123 13.48 -9.86 -10.40
N LEU A 124 14.07 -9.10 -9.47
CA LEU A 124 15.04 -8.04 -9.76
C LEU A 124 16.49 -8.53 -9.71
N ASN A 125 16.77 -9.65 -9.04
CA ASN A 125 18.10 -10.22 -8.82
C ASN A 125 19.10 -9.20 -8.24
N THR A 126 18.66 -8.40 -7.25
CA THR A 126 19.48 -7.41 -6.54
C THR A 126 19.12 -7.35 -5.08
N ASP A 127 20.09 -7.05 -4.22
CA ASP A 127 19.91 -6.90 -2.78
C ASP A 127 19.47 -5.48 -2.38
N ALA A 128 19.58 -4.50 -3.26
CA ALA A 128 19.19 -3.12 -3.01
C ALA A 128 18.75 -2.40 -4.28
N LEU A 129 17.96 -1.35 -4.13
CA LEU A 129 17.45 -0.53 -5.23
C LEU A 129 17.32 0.92 -4.77
N GLU A 130 17.76 1.86 -5.62
CA GLU A 130 17.49 3.28 -5.45
C GLU A 130 16.07 3.59 -5.94
N VAL A 131 15.27 4.30 -5.13
CA VAL A 131 13.85 4.55 -5.40
C VAL A 131 13.47 6.03 -5.31
N THR A 132 12.45 6.39 -6.07
CA THR A 132 11.73 7.65 -5.88
C THR A 132 10.67 7.48 -4.80
N SER A 133 10.34 8.55 -4.06
CA SER A 133 9.43 8.46 -2.93
C SER A 133 8.52 9.68 -2.84
N LEU A 134 7.21 9.45 -2.74
CA LEU A 134 6.17 10.47 -2.74
C LEU A 134 5.01 10.07 -1.82
N HIS A 135 5.30 9.83 -0.54
CA HIS A 135 4.28 9.50 0.46
C HIS A 135 4.63 10.09 1.83
N HIS A 136 3.64 10.32 2.67
CA HIS A 136 3.78 10.72 4.05
C HIS A 136 3.12 9.74 5.02
N GLN A 137 2.30 8.80 4.51
CA GLN A 137 1.85 7.62 5.24
C GLN A 137 2.74 6.42 4.88
N ALA A 138 2.88 5.47 5.80
CA ALA A 138 3.60 4.21 5.56
C ALA A 138 3.03 3.06 6.38
N VAL A 139 3.35 1.83 5.99
CA VAL A 139 3.06 0.63 6.78
C VAL A 139 3.81 0.72 8.11
N LYS A 140 3.07 0.51 9.23
CA LYS A 140 3.61 0.46 10.60
C LYS A 140 3.71 -0.98 11.07
N ASP A 141 2.58 -1.63 11.31
CA ASP A 141 2.53 -3.05 11.64
C ASP A 141 2.05 -3.84 10.44
N ILE A 142 2.79 -4.87 10.06
CA ILE A 142 2.42 -5.72 8.93
C ILE A 142 1.22 -6.59 9.31
N ALA A 143 0.27 -6.70 8.41
CA ALA A 143 -0.86 -7.63 8.56
C ALA A 143 -0.38 -9.09 8.70
N PRO A 144 -1.09 -9.95 9.49
CA PRO A 144 -0.62 -11.29 9.84
C PRO A 144 -0.27 -12.21 8.64
N ASN A 145 -0.92 -12.00 7.51
CA ASN A 145 -0.75 -12.82 6.29
C ASN A 145 0.11 -12.13 5.22
N LEU A 146 0.87 -11.11 5.60
CA LEU A 146 1.80 -10.42 4.70
C LEU A 146 3.24 -10.56 5.21
N GLU A 147 4.19 -10.56 4.29
CA GLU A 147 5.63 -10.57 4.57
C GLU A 147 6.34 -9.41 3.89
N CYS A 148 7.39 -8.92 4.53
CA CYS A 148 8.20 -7.83 4.00
C CYS A 148 9.08 -8.30 2.85
N MET A 149 9.10 -7.51 1.76
CA MET A 149 10.02 -7.70 0.62
C MET A 149 11.11 -6.65 0.53
N ALA A 150 10.86 -5.43 1.00
CA ALA A 150 11.84 -4.36 1.01
C ALA A 150 11.64 -3.39 2.18
N VAL A 151 12.76 -2.84 2.68
CA VAL A 151 12.78 -1.84 3.74
C VAL A 151 13.72 -0.70 3.36
N SER A 152 13.35 0.54 3.70
CA SER A 152 14.22 1.71 3.58
C SER A 152 15.31 1.74 4.66
N GLU A 153 16.25 2.68 4.54
CA GLU A 153 17.38 2.81 5.48
C GLU A 153 16.93 3.14 6.90
N ASP A 154 15.81 3.82 7.07
CA ASP A 154 15.20 4.16 8.36
C ASP A 154 14.21 3.09 8.87
N GLY A 155 14.12 1.95 8.17
CA GLY A 155 13.35 0.79 8.60
C GLY A 155 11.88 0.79 8.18
N LEU A 156 11.43 1.75 7.36
CA LEU A 156 10.06 1.71 6.83
C LEU A 156 9.91 0.59 5.81
N ILE A 157 8.74 0.00 5.82
CA ILE A 157 8.35 -1.09 4.91
C ILE A 157 7.93 -0.49 3.57
N GLU A 158 8.66 -0.84 2.51
CA GLU A 158 8.47 -0.30 1.17
C GLU A 158 7.84 -1.32 0.19
N ALA A 159 7.91 -2.61 0.52
CA ALA A 159 7.24 -3.64 -0.26
C ALA A 159 6.80 -4.82 0.61
N LEU A 160 5.63 -5.34 0.29
CA LEU A 160 5.00 -6.50 0.94
C LEU A 160 4.57 -7.52 -0.11
N PHE A 161 4.41 -8.78 0.32
CA PHE A 161 3.72 -9.81 -0.46
C PHE A 161 2.91 -10.72 0.46
N ALA A 162 1.87 -11.33 -0.10
CA ALA A 162 1.18 -12.44 0.53
C ALA A 162 1.88 -13.74 0.09
N PRO A 163 2.48 -14.53 1.01
CA PRO A 163 2.96 -15.85 0.66
C PRO A 163 1.76 -16.71 0.21
N CYS A 164 1.96 -17.57 -0.79
CA CYS A 164 0.92 -18.49 -1.21
C CYS A 164 0.45 -19.33 0.01
N LEU A 165 -0.84 -19.31 0.25
CA LEU A 165 -1.50 -20.16 1.25
C LEU A 165 -1.45 -21.60 0.82
#